data_e7d11920d79deb5a930c806b25447c37
#
_entry.id   e7d11920d79deb5a930c806b25447c37
#
_cell.length_a   1.000
_cell.length_b   1.000
_cell.length_c   1.000
_cell.angle_alpha   90.00
_cell.angle_beta   90.00
_cell.angle_gamma   90.00
#
_symmetry.space_group_name_H-M   'P 1'
#
loop_
_entity.id
_entity.type
_entity.pdbx_description
1 polymer ?
#
loop_
_entity_poly.entity_id
_entity_poly.type
_entity_poly.pdbx_seq_one_letter_code
_entity_poly.pdbx_strand_id
1 'polypeptide(L)'
;IVPQFADAQNRHFNFDNFAPGLYAFARGLMKKVVIADTFAVAVEAGFASAQTLNTAEAWFVAIGYTLQLYFDFSGYCDMATGVGLMFNIKIPINFNSPYKSLNIREFWQRWHITLSRFLTTYIYFPLGGSRKGMARTCVNLMIVFLLSGLWHGAGWLFLLWGLMHGAASVLYRIFRKPYDGLHPALQWMINFGFIVVAWVFFRATSLTDALAIVKSMLMM
;
A
#
# COMPACT_ATOMS: atom_id res chain seq x y z
N ILE A 1 13.86 8.49 14.96
CA ILE A 1 15.04 7.60 14.83
C ILE A 1 16.30 8.33 15.31
N VAL A 2 16.61 9.53 14.80
CA VAL A 2 17.86 10.27 15.10
C VAL A 2 18.22 10.36 16.60
N PRO A 3 17.31 10.67 17.54
CA PRO A 3 17.66 10.72 18.97
C PRO A 3 18.19 9.41 19.55
N GLN A 4 17.82 8.25 18.96
CA GLN A 4 18.26 6.95 19.43
C GLN A 4 19.77 6.70 19.23
N PHE A 5 20.38 7.37 18.24
CA PHE A 5 21.84 7.29 18.00
C PHE A 5 22.65 8.07 19.05
N ALA A 6 22.05 9.05 19.70
CA ALA A 6 22.70 9.82 20.77
C ALA A 6 22.67 9.09 22.12
N ASP A 7 21.80 8.09 22.29
CA ASP A 7 21.68 7.32 23.52
C ASP A 7 22.86 6.33 23.66
N ALA A 8 23.68 6.52 24.71
CA ALA A 8 24.83 5.69 24.97
C ALA A 8 24.45 4.21 25.26
N GLN A 9 23.25 3.96 25.80
CA GLN A 9 22.78 2.59 26.06
C GLN A 9 22.60 1.78 24.79
N ASN A 10 22.27 2.43 23.67
CA ASN A 10 22.10 1.75 22.37
C ASN A 10 23.42 1.30 21.73
N ARG A 11 24.57 1.71 22.27
CA ARG A 11 25.90 1.34 21.75
C ARG A 11 26.41 0.00 22.26
N HIS A 12 25.75 -0.58 23.25
CA HIS A 12 26.14 -1.87 23.83
C HIS A 12 25.30 -2.99 23.20
N PHE A 13 25.95 -4.16 23.06
CA PHE A 13 25.23 -5.34 22.55
C PHE A 13 24.12 -5.76 23.54
N ASN A 14 22.91 -6.02 23.02
CA ASN A 14 21.75 -6.39 23.80
C ASN A 14 21.05 -7.61 23.22
N PHE A 15 21.13 -8.76 23.90
CA PHE A 15 20.49 -10.00 23.49
C PHE A 15 18.96 -9.90 23.43
N ASP A 16 18.32 -9.13 24.28
CA ASP A 16 16.85 -8.94 24.32
C ASP A 16 16.34 -8.26 23.05
N ASN A 17 17.18 -7.47 22.40
CA ASN A 17 16.88 -6.83 21.11
C ASN A 17 17.43 -7.64 19.92
N PHE A 18 18.58 -8.31 20.09
CA PHE A 18 19.22 -9.05 19.00
C PHE A 18 18.38 -10.26 18.56
N ALA A 19 17.91 -11.09 19.49
CA ALA A 19 17.13 -12.27 19.16
C ALA A 19 15.79 -11.95 18.48
N PRO A 20 14.93 -11.02 18.97
CA PRO A 20 13.75 -10.58 18.24
C PRO A 20 14.09 -9.90 16.90
N GLY A 21 15.22 -9.18 16.83
CA GLY A 21 15.70 -8.59 15.59
C GLY A 21 16.01 -9.63 14.52
N LEU A 22 16.74 -10.69 14.88
CA LEU A 22 17.04 -11.82 13.99
C LEU A 22 15.78 -12.54 13.54
N TYR A 23 14.83 -12.78 14.47
CA TYR A 23 13.53 -13.37 14.14
C TYR A 23 12.73 -12.51 13.14
N ALA A 24 12.67 -11.19 13.37
CA ALA A 24 11.98 -10.26 12.48
C ALA A 24 12.63 -10.24 11.09
N PHE A 25 13.97 -10.26 11.02
CA PHE A 25 14.72 -10.34 9.77
C PHE A 25 14.41 -11.64 9.01
N ALA A 26 14.50 -12.80 9.67
CA ALA A 26 14.23 -14.10 9.07
C ALA A 26 12.78 -14.19 8.55
N ARG A 27 11.81 -13.69 9.33
CA ARG A 27 10.40 -13.61 8.91
C ARG A 27 10.24 -12.72 7.67
N GLY A 28 10.90 -11.56 7.64
CA GLY A 28 10.89 -10.66 6.49
C GLY A 28 11.50 -11.29 5.24
N LEU A 29 12.62 -11.97 5.39
CA LEU A 29 13.28 -12.70 4.31
C LEU A 29 12.40 -13.83 3.76
N MET A 30 11.72 -14.58 4.63
CA MET A 30 10.75 -15.61 4.21
C MET A 30 9.60 -15.01 3.41
N LYS A 31 9.04 -13.88 3.84
CA LYS A 31 7.99 -13.17 3.08
C LYS A 31 8.46 -12.77 1.69
N LYS A 32 9.68 -12.25 1.58
CA LYS A 32 10.27 -11.80 0.32
C LYS A 32 10.57 -12.99 -0.60
N VAL A 33 11.42 -13.91 -0.16
CA VAL A 33 11.98 -14.97 -1.02
C VAL A 33 10.98 -16.09 -1.26
N VAL A 34 10.23 -16.52 -0.23
CA VAL A 34 9.33 -17.67 -0.39
C VAL A 34 7.96 -17.24 -0.91
N ILE A 35 7.41 -16.13 -0.44
CA ILE A 35 6.04 -15.76 -0.82
C ILE A 35 6.04 -14.81 -2.01
N ALA A 36 6.68 -13.64 -1.90
CA ALA A 36 6.61 -12.63 -2.94
C ALA A 36 7.25 -13.07 -4.26
N ASP A 37 8.44 -13.67 -4.22
CA ASP A 37 9.15 -14.11 -5.42
C ASP A 37 8.45 -15.30 -6.09
N THR A 38 7.73 -16.15 -5.34
CA THR A 38 6.87 -17.20 -5.92
C THR A 38 5.71 -16.60 -6.70
N PHE A 39 5.02 -15.59 -6.14
CA PHE A 39 3.97 -14.88 -6.88
C PHE A 39 4.51 -14.12 -8.09
N ALA A 40 5.73 -13.58 -8.00
CA ALA A 40 6.33 -12.79 -9.07
C ALA A 40 6.37 -13.51 -10.40
N VAL A 41 6.71 -14.81 -10.41
CA VAL A 41 6.80 -15.63 -11.64
C VAL A 41 5.47 -15.63 -12.42
N ALA A 42 4.37 -15.93 -11.74
CA ALA A 42 3.04 -15.98 -12.37
C ALA A 42 2.53 -14.57 -12.74
N VAL A 43 2.81 -13.59 -11.89
CA VAL A 43 2.41 -12.19 -12.12
C VAL A 43 3.14 -11.60 -13.33
N GLU A 44 4.43 -11.81 -13.48
CA GLU A 44 5.21 -11.35 -14.64
C GLU A 44 4.69 -11.95 -15.94
N ALA A 45 4.47 -13.27 -15.96
CA ALA A 45 3.89 -13.95 -17.12
C ALA A 45 2.49 -13.40 -17.47
N GLY A 46 1.65 -13.17 -16.45
CA GLY A 46 0.30 -12.65 -16.65
C GLY A 46 0.30 -11.21 -17.18
N PHE A 47 1.11 -10.31 -16.62
CA PHE A 47 1.21 -8.94 -17.14
C PHE A 47 1.82 -8.88 -18.55
N ALA A 48 2.76 -9.79 -18.87
CA ALA A 48 3.28 -9.92 -20.24
C ALA A 48 2.23 -10.39 -21.25
N SER A 49 1.21 -11.12 -20.79
CA SER A 49 0.11 -11.68 -21.61
C SER A 49 -1.21 -10.90 -21.43
N ALA A 50 -1.17 -9.66 -20.98
CA ALA A 50 -2.33 -8.85 -20.54
C ALA A 50 -3.51 -8.86 -21.54
N GLN A 51 -3.24 -8.91 -22.84
CA GLN A 51 -4.24 -8.83 -23.92
C GLN A 51 -5.01 -10.15 -24.14
N THR A 52 -4.52 -11.27 -23.61
CA THR A 52 -5.05 -12.63 -23.91
C THR A 52 -5.60 -13.34 -22.67
N LEU A 53 -5.55 -12.71 -21.50
CA LEU A 53 -6.03 -13.30 -20.26
C LEU A 53 -7.55 -13.50 -20.30
N ASN A 54 -8.01 -14.67 -19.90
CA ASN A 54 -9.41 -14.88 -19.56
C ASN A 54 -9.74 -14.30 -18.16
N THR A 55 -11.02 -14.30 -17.78
CA THR A 55 -11.49 -13.71 -16.52
C THR A 55 -10.81 -14.32 -15.29
N ALA A 56 -10.68 -15.64 -15.23
CA ALA A 56 -10.06 -16.30 -14.07
C ALA A 56 -8.57 -15.98 -13.97
N GLU A 57 -7.86 -15.97 -15.08
CA GLU A 57 -6.45 -15.61 -15.17
C GLU A 57 -6.22 -14.15 -14.79
N ALA A 58 -7.06 -13.22 -15.27
CA ALA A 58 -6.98 -11.81 -14.95
C ALA A 58 -7.15 -11.54 -13.45
N TRP A 59 -8.12 -12.18 -12.79
CA TRP A 59 -8.28 -12.12 -11.35
C TRP A 59 -7.11 -12.75 -10.61
N PHE A 60 -6.62 -13.90 -11.05
CA PHE A 60 -5.47 -14.57 -10.46
C PHE A 60 -4.22 -13.67 -10.50
N VAL A 61 -3.94 -13.04 -11.64
CA VAL A 61 -2.81 -12.13 -11.83
C VAL A 61 -2.96 -10.87 -10.96
N ALA A 62 -4.14 -10.26 -10.92
CA ALA A 62 -4.38 -9.04 -10.15
C ALA A 62 -4.30 -9.28 -8.63
N ILE A 63 -4.89 -10.37 -8.13
CA ILE A 63 -4.79 -10.77 -6.72
C ILE A 63 -3.35 -11.24 -6.40
N GLY A 64 -2.73 -11.99 -7.31
CA GLY A 64 -1.34 -12.42 -7.19
C GLY A 64 -0.40 -11.24 -7.01
N TYR A 65 -0.53 -10.19 -7.84
CA TYR A 65 0.24 -8.97 -7.68
C TYR A 65 -0.06 -8.23 -6.37
N THR A 66 -1.32 -8.18 -5.97
CA THR A 66 -1.74 -7.59 -4.69
C THR A 66 -1.03 -8.25 -3.50
N LEU A 67 -0.93 -9.58 -3.50
CA LEU A 67 -0.23 -10.34 -2.47
C LEU A 67 1.29 -10.20 -2.60
N GLN A 68 1.82 -10.31 -3.82
CA GLN A 68 3.26 -10.10 -4.11
C GLN A 68 3.73 -8.76 -3.54
N LEU A 69 3.08 -7.66 -3.90
CA LEU A 69 3.45 -6.31 -3.46
C LEU A 69 3.44 -6.18 -1.94
N TYR A 70 2.43 -6.75 -1.27
CA TYR A 70 2.35 -6.71 0.17
C TYR A 70 3.47 -7.51 0.84
N PHE A 71 3.70 -8.75 0.41
CA PHE A 71 4.71 -9.60 1.03
C PHE A 71 6.13 -9.12 0.71
N ASP A 72 6.35 -8.60 -0.50
CA ASP A 72 7.61 -7.98 -0.88
C ASP A 72 7.94 -6.78 0.00
N PHE A 73 7.08 -5.80 0.06
CA PHE A 73 7.34 -4.56 0.78
C PHE A 73 7.24 -4.72 2.31
N SER A 74 6.28 -5.50 2.82
CA SER A 74 6.21 -5.78 4.25
C SER A 74 7.39 -6.66 4.71
N GLY A 75 7.87 -7.57 3.86
CA GLY A 75 9.07 -8.36 4.10
C GLY A 75 10.32 -7.49 4.22
N TYR A 76 10.50 -6.55 3.28
CA TYR A 76 11.56 -5.54 3.36
C TYR A 76 11.48 -4.73 4.66
N CYS A 77 10.29 -4.25 5.05
CA CYS A 77 10.12 -3.51 6.29
C CYS A 77 10.40 -4.34 7.54
N ASP A 78 10.03 -5.63 7.54
CA ASP A 78 10.35 -6.55 8.64
C ASP A 78 11.87 -6.78 8.74
N MET A 79 12.57 -6.96 7.61
CA MET A 79 14.03 -7.06 7.58
C MET A 79 14.70 -5.79 8.10
N ALA A 80 14.26 -4.62 7.64
CA ALA A 80 14.77 -3.34 8.10
C ALA A 80 14.54 -3.13 9.61
N THR A 81 13.35 -3.49 10.11
CA THR A 81 13.03 -3.44 11.55
C THR A 81 13.89 -4.42 12.33
N GLY A 82 14.11 -5.63 11.80
CA GLY A 82 14.99 -6.65 12.39
C GLY A 82 16.42 -6.16 12.54
N VAL A 83 16.99 -5.61 11.46
CA VAL A 83 18.34 -5.01 11.49
C VAL A 83 18.39 -3.87 12.49
N GLY A 84 17.40 -2.95 12.45
CA GLY A 84 17.34 -1.86 13.42
C GLY A 84 17.40 -2.36 14.86
N LEU A 85 16.58 -3.37 15.21
CA LEU A 85 16.56 -3.94 16.56
C LEU A 85 17.91 -4.58 16.95
N MET A 86 18.59 -5.27 16.03
CA MET A 86 19.93 -5.83 16.32
C MET A 86 20.94 -4.75 16.70
N PHE A 87 20.74 -3.51 16.25
CA PHE A 87 21.53 -2.32 16.62
C PHE A 87 20.85 -1.44 17.69
N ASN A 88 19.86 -1.97 18.42
CA ASN A 88 19.08 -1.25 19.44
C ASN A 88 18.30 -0.04 18.91
N ILE A 89 18.04 0.01 17.59
CA ILE A 89 17.29 1.09 16.94
C ILE A 89 15.89 0.62 16.62
N LYS A 90 14.89 1.27 17.20
CA LYS A 90 13.46 0.99 16.93
C LYS A 90 13.00 1.74 15.69
N ILE A 91 12.69 1.01 14.62
CA ILE A 91 12.16 1.54 13.39
C ILE A 91 10.62 1.51 13.45
N PRO A 92 9.91 2.57 13.02
CA PRO A 92 8.45 2.60 12.98
C PRO A 92 7.89 1.51 12.06
N ILE A 93 6.78 0.89 12.46
CA ILE A 93 6.06 -0.07 11.62
C ILE A 93 5.44 0.63 10.40
N ASN A 94 5.46 -0.06 9.25
CA ASN A 94 4.88 0.43 8.01
C ASN A 94 3.59 -0.27 7.61
N PHE A 95 3.33 -1.46 8.14
CA PHE A 95 2.18 -2.28 7.79
C PHE A 95 1.45 -2.81 9.02
N ASN A 96 0.11 -2.76 8.98
CA ASN A 96 -0.76 -3.33 10.00
C ASN A 96 -1.97 -4.02 9.34
N SER A 97 -1.74 -5.18 8.71
CA SER A 97 -2.79 -5.96 8.02
C SER A 97 -3.70 -5.10 7.11
N PRO A 98 -3.16 -4.36 6.12
CA PRO A 98 -3.90 -3.37 5.37
C PRO A 98 -5.08 -3.95 4.57
N TYR A 99 -4.98 -5.18 4.08
CA TYR A 99 -6.04 -5.83 3.30
C TYR A 99 -7.23 -6.32 4.14
N LYS A 100 -7.18 -6.14 5.47
CA LYS A 100 -8.35 -6.32 6.36
C LYS A 100 -9.18 -5.04 6.52
N SER A 101 -8.75 -3.92 5.95
CA SER A 101 -9.43 -2.63 6.08
C SER A 101 -10.81 -2.64 5.41
N LEU A 102 -11.78 -2.05 6.07
CA LEU A 102 -13.16 -1.96 5.60
C LEU A 102 -13.40 -0.76 4.67
N ASN A 103 -12.49 0.19 4.64
CA ASN A 103 -12.60 1.39 3.80
C ASN A 103 -11.22 1.94 3.44
N ILE A 104 -11.19 2.83 2.43
CA ILE A 104 -9.95 3.38 1.88
C ILE A 104 -9.17 4.24 2.88
N ARG A 105 -9.83 4.91 3.83
CA ARG A 105 -9.17 5.68 4.88
C ARG A 105 -8.42 4.76 5.83
N GLU A 106 -9.05 3.68 6.28
CA GLU A 106 -8.44 2.67 7.13
C GLU A 106 -7.28 1.97 6.41
N PHE A 107 -7.42 1.69 5.10
CA PHE A 107 -6.35 1.12 4.30
C PHE A 107 -5.09 1.98 4.38
N TRP A 108 -5.16 3.28 4.17
CA TRP A 108 -4.01 4.19 4.22
C TRP A 108 -3.49 4.43 5.65
N GLN A 109 -4.24 4.10 6.68
CA GLN A 109 -3.75 4.07 8.07
C GLN A 109 -2.95 2.80 8.38
N ARG A 110 -3.06 1.76 7.53
CA ARG A 110 -2.47 0.43 7.70
C ARG A 110 -1.42 0.09 6.64
N TRP A 111 -1.43 0.77 5.49
CA TRP A 111 -0.49 0.62 4.38
C TRP A 111 0.51 1.77 4.37
N HIS A 112 1.81 1.45 4.28
CA HIS A 112 2.92 2.43 4.21
C HIS A 112 2.74 3.60 5.18
N ILE A 113 2.58 3.28 6.46
CA ILE A 113 2.17 4.20 7.53
C ILE A 113 3.11 5.41 7.63
N THR A 114 4.42 5.22 7.44
CA THR A 114 5.39 6.31 7.53
C THR A 114 5.25 7.30 6.38
N LEU A 115 4.99 6.84 5.14
CA LEU A 115 4.70 7.72 3.99
C LEU A 115 3.38 8.46 4.21
N SER A 116 2.32 7.76 4.64
CA SER A 116 1.02 8.37 4.93
C SER A 116 1.15 9.47 6.00
N ARG A 117 1.96 9.24 7.03
CA ARG A 117 2.26 10.25 8.07
C ARG A 117 3.04 11.43 7.49
N PHE A 118 4.05 11.17 6.66
CA PHE A 118 4.84 12.21 6.00
C PHE A 118 3.93 13.11 5.13
N LEU A 119 3.15 12.53 4.24
CA LEU A 119 2.24 13.27 3.37
C LEU A 119 1.19 14.06 4.16
N THR A 120 0.69 13.48 5.25
CA THR A 120 -0.27 14.16 6.14
C THR A 120 0.37 15.36 6.83
N THR A 121 1.57 15.20 7.36
CA THR A 121 2.26 16.25 8.14
C THR A 121 2.75 17.38 7.26
N TYR A 122 3.37 17.04 6.12
CA TYR A 122 4.09 18.04 5.31
C TYR A 122 3.30 18.57 4.12
N ILE A 123 2.19 17.93 3.75
CA ILE A 123 1.34 18.37 2.63
C ILE A 123 -0.07 18.66 3.10
N TYR A 124 -0.77 17.67 3.67
CA TYR A 124 -2.18 17.83 4.02
C TYR A 124 -2.44 18.92 5.07
N PHE A 125 -1.68 18.95 6.16
CA PHE A 125 -1.84 19.95 7.21
C PHE A 125 -1.47 21.37 6.76
N PRO A 126 -0.35 21.63 6.05
CA PRO A 126 -0.05 22.95 5.52
C PRO A 126 -1.12 23.49 4.55
N LEU A 127 -1.76 22.62 3.76
CA LEU A 127 -2.89 23.01 2.90
C LEU A 127 -4.17 23.36 3.67
N GLY A 128 -4.16 23.23 5.01
CA GLY A 128 -5.29 23.51 5.90
C GLY A 128 -6.01 22.26 6.42
N GLY A 129 -5.62 21.07 5.97
CA GLY A 129 -6.20 19.80 6.40
C GLY A 129 -7.70 19.75 6.15
N SER A 130 -8.49 19.35 7.17
CA SER A 130 -9.97 19.32 7.12
C SER A 130 -10.65 20.52 7.78
N ARG A 131 -9.90 21.57 8.14
CA ARG A 131 -10.41 22.71 8.90
C ARG A 131 -11.11 23.77 8.05
N LYS A 132 -10.93 23.76 6.73
CA LYS A 132 -11.44 24.78 5.79
C LYS A 132 -12.67 24.30 4.99
N GLY A 133 -13.50 23.44 5.59
CA GLY A 133 -14.73 22.93 4.99
C GLY A 133 -14.53 21.72 4.07
N MET A 134 -15.65 21.13 3.62
CA MET A 134 -15.66 19.87 2.86
C MET A 134 -14.95 20.00 1.50
N ALA A 135 -15.30 21.02 0.71
CA ALA A 135 -14.72 21.22 -0.63
C ALA A 135 -13.19 21.33 -0.57
N ARG A 136 -12.65 22.14 0.34
CA ARG A 136 -11.20 22.29 0.51
C ARG A 136 -10.55 20.99 0.97
N THR A 137 -11.22 20.24 1.85
CA THR A 137 -10.74 18.91 2.28
C THR A 137 -10.61 17.94 1.10
N CYS A 138 -11.61 17.91 0.22
CA CYS A 138 -11.58 17.07 -0.99
C CYS A 138 -10.42 17.46 -1.91
N VAL A 139 -10.22 18.76 -2.16
CA VAL A 139 -9.07 19.25 -2.94
C VAL A 139 -7.75 18.87 -2.30
N ASN A 140 -7.60 19.03 -0.99
CA ASN A 140 -6.38 18.65 -0.28
C ASN A 140 -6.08 17.15 -0.39
N LEU A 141 -7.11 16.28 -0.29
CA LEU A 141 -6.96 14.84 -0.50
C LEU A 141 -6.48 14.52 -1.91
N MET A 142 -7.09 15.15 -2.94
CA MET A 142 -6.66 14.96 -4.33
C MET A 142 -5.19 15.35 -4.53
N ILE A 143 -4.77 16.52 -4.01
CA ILE A 143 -3.38 16.98 -4.10
C ILE A 143 -2.43 15.97 -3.45
N VAL A 144 -2.76 15.49 -2.23
CA VAL A 144 -1.92 14.52 -1.51
C VAL A 144 -1.72 13.24 -2.31
N PHE A 145 -2.79 12.70 -2.88
CA PHE A 145 -2.70 11.45 -3.63
C PHE A 145 -2.06 11.62 -5.01
N LEU A 146 -2.27 12.74 -5.69
CA LEU A 146 -1.54 13.04 -6.93
C LEU A 146 -0.04 13.18 -6.69
N LEU A 147 0.36 13.85 -5.62
CA LEU A 147 1.77 13.94 -5.22
C LEU A 147 2.34 12.59 -4.79
N SER A 148 1.54 11.76 -4.13
CA SER A 148 1.93 10.37 -3.82
C SER A 148 2.16 9.56 -5.09
N GLY A 149 1.29 9.69 -6.09
CA GLY A 149 1.46 9.04 -7.39
C GLY A 149 2.74 9.50 -8.10
N LEU A 150 2.97 10.81 -8.17
CA LEU A 150 4.17 11.40 -8.75
C LEU A 150 5.46 10.97 -8.03
N TRP A 151 5.40 10.79 -6.72
CA TRP A 151 6.52 10.31 -5.92
C TRP A 151 6.92 8.87 -6.27
N HIS A 152 5.97 8.02 -6.67
CA HIS A 152 6.23 6.65 -7.11
C HIS A 152 6.88 6.58 -8.50
N GLY A 153 6.70 7.60 -9.33
CA GLY A 153 7.31 7.69 -10.65
C GLY A 153 6.67 8.73 -11.54
N ALA A 154 7.43 9.21 -12.53
CA ALA A 154 6.98 10.23 -13.50
C ALA A 154 6.04 9.69 -14.59
N GLY A 155 5.58 8.43 -14.50
CA GLY A 155 4.68 7.81 -15.47
C GLY A 155 3.22 8.19 -15.24
N TRP A 156 2.47 8.32 -16.35
CA TRP A 156 1.03 8.64 -16.31
C TRP A 156 0.20 7.65 -15.51
N LEU A 157 0.60 6.38 -15.46
CA LEU A 157 -0.10 5.35 -14.69
C LEU A 157 -0.01 5.57 -13.18
N PHE A 158 1.12 6.09 -12.69
CA PHE A 158 1.25 6.47 -11.27
C PHE A 158 0.38 7.67 -10.91
N LEU A 159 0.27 8.66 -11.83
CA LEU A 159 -0.66 9.78 -11.64
C LEU A 159 -2.11 9.30 -11.65
N LEU A 160 -2.47 8.41 -12.57
CA LEU A 160 -3.81 7.81 -12.62
C LEU A 160 -4.11 7.00 -11.34
N TRP A 161 -3.15 6.20 -10.87
CA TRP A 161 -3.26 5.49 -9.60
C TRP A 161 -3.49 6.47 -8.41
N GLY A 162 -2.72 7.54 -8.35
CA GLY A 162 -2.91 8.60 -7.37
C GLY A 162 -4.30 9.25 -7.48
N LEU A 163 -4.76 9.55 -8.69
CA LEU A 163 -6.10 10.08 -8.96
C LEU A 163 -7.19 9.13 -8.46
N MET A 164 -7.07 7.82 -8.74
CA MET A 164 -8.02 6.79 -8.28
C MET A 164 -8.12 6.76 -6.76
N HIS A 165 -6.99 6.73 -6.05
CA HIS A 165 -6.97 6.72 -4.58
C HIS A 165 -7.47 8.04 -3.97
N GLY A 166 -7.15 9.17 -4.60
CA GLY A 166 -7.69 10.48 -4.23
C GLY A 166 -9.20 10.52 -4.38
N ALA A 167 -9.72 10.10 -5.53
CA ALA A 167 -11.15 10.02 -5.81
C ALA A 167 -11.89 9.09 -4.84
N ALA A 168 -11.36 7.88 -4.60
CA ALA A 168 -11.92 6.94 -3.63
C ALA A 168 -11.97 7.53 -2.21
N SER A 169 -10.94 8.27 -1.80
CA SER A 169 -10.87 8.93 -0.49
C SER A 169 -11.88 10.07 -0.38
N VAL A 170 -12.10 10.83 -1.45
CA VAL A 170 -13.12 11.89 -1.55
C VAL A 170 -14.52 11.28 -1.51
N LEU A 171 -14.78 10.25 -2.32
CA LEU A 171 -16.08 9.55 -2.34
C LEU A 171 -16.41 8.97 -0.98
N TYR A 172 -15.47 8.25 -0.35
CA TYR A 172 -15.67 7.75 1.00
C TYR A 172 -15.98 8.89 1.99
N ARG A 173 -15.29 10.03 1.88
CA ARG A 173 -15.53 11.17 2.76
C ARG A 173 -16.92 11.75 2.62
N ILE A 174 -17.41 11.86 1.38
CA ILE A 174 -18.76 12.41 1.07
C ILE A 174 -19.85 11.42 1.50
N PHE A 175 -19.69 10.15 1.14
CA PHE A 175 -20.67 9.09 1.36
C PHE A 175 -20.40 8.23 2.60
N ARG A 176 -19.65 8.77 3.55
CA ARG A 176 -19.21 8.00 4.72
C ARG A 176 -20.37 7.35 5.48
N LYS A 177 -21.43 8.12 5.77
CA LYS A 177 -22.56 7.60 6.58
C LYS A 177 -23.27 6.41 5.93
N PRO A 178 -23.70 6.47 4.65
CA PRO A 178 -24.30 5.31 4.00
C PRO A 178 -23.31 4.17 3.81
N TYR A 179 -22.02 4.43 3.55
CA TYR A 179 -21.01 3.41 3.41
C TYR A 179 -20.75 2.66 4.74
N ASP A 180 -20.56 3.37 5.84
CA ASP A 180 -20.31 2.78 7.16
C ASP A 180 -21.57 2.01 7.68
N GLY A 181 -22.74 2.21 7.11
CA GLY A 181 -23.98 1.44 7.38
C GLY A 181 -24.09 0.12 6.63
N LEU A 182 -23.21 -0.16 5.67
CA LEU A 182 -23.19 -1.45 4.96
C LEU A 182 -22.67 -2.56 5.87
N HIS A 183 -23.04 -3.81 5.54
CA HIS A 183 -22.50 -4.98 6.23
C HIS A 183 -20.95 -5.02 6.05
N PRO A 184 -20.17 -5.34 7.10
CA PRO A 184 -18.69 -5.31 7.04
C PRO A 184 -18.08 -6.14 5.89
N ALA A 185 -18.68 -7.27 5.54
CA ALA A 185 -18.22 -8.08 4.40
C ALA A 185 -18.34 -7.31 3.08
N LEU A 186 -19.43 -6.55 2.87
CA LEU A 186 -19.63 -5.74 1.67
C LEU A 186 -18.67 -4.54 1.64
N GLN A 187 -18.45 -3.87 2.77
CA GLN A 187 -17.43 -2.82 2.89
C GLN A 187 -16.06 -3.36 2.50
N TRP A 188 -15.70 -4.53 3.02
CA TRP A 188 -14.44 -5.19 2.71
C TRP A 188 -14.32 -5.55 1.22
N MET A 189 -15.36 -6.15 0.63
CA MET A 189 -15.37 -6.52 -0.79
C MET A 189 -15.19 -5.30 -1.71
N ILE A 190 -15.91 -4.21 -1.43
CA ILE A 190 -15.79 -2.96 -2.20
C ILE A 190 -14.38 -2.38 -2.06
N ASN A 191 -13.88 -2.28 -0.82
CA ASN A 191 -12.57 -1.69 -0.57
C ASN A 191 -11.43 -2.54 -1.13
N PHE A 192 -11.45 -3.85 -0.88
CA PHE A 192 -10.41 -4.76 -1.37
C PHE A 192 -10.44 -4.88 -2.90
N GLY A 193 -11.63 -5.01 -3.50
CA GLY A 193 -11.80 -5.03 -4.95
C GLY A 193 -11.27 -3.75 -5.62
N PHE A 194 -11.56 -2.57 -5.05
CA PHE A 194 -10.98 -1.32 -5.52
C PHE A 194 -9.45 -1.32 -5.45
N ILE A 195 -8.87 -1.81 -4.34
CA ILE A 195 -7.43 -1.86 -4.15
C ILE A 195 -6.77 -2.79 -5.17
N VAL A 196 -7.35 -3.97 -5.42
CA VAL A 196 -6.87 -4.92 -6.44
C VAL A 196 -6.84 -4.28 -7.81
N VAL A 197 -7.93 -3.61 -8.21
CA VAL A 197 -7.98 -2.88 -9.50
C VAL A 197 -6.95 -1.76 -9.55
N ALA A 198 -6.81 -0.97 -8.48
CA ALA A 198 -5.84 0.12 -8.44
C ALA A 198 -4.39 -0.39 -8.56
N TRP A 199 -4.08 -1.55 -7.99
CA TRP A 199 -2.76 -2.17 -8.13
C TRP A 199 -2.46 -2.64 -9.55
N VAL A 200 -3.47 -2.99 -10.37
CA VAL A 200 -3.25 -3.29 -11.80
C VAL A 200 -2.66 -2.07 -12.51
N PHE A 201 -3.22 -0.88 -12.29
CA PHE A 201 -2.67 0.38 -12.87
C PHE A 201 -1.28 0.71 -12.34
N PHE A 202 -0.98 0.38 -11.09
CA PHE A 202 0.35 0.60 -10.50
C PHE A 202 1.44 -0.28 -11.13
N ARG A 203 1.09 -1.52 -11.52
CA ARG A 203 2.03 -2.53 -12.05
C ARG A 203 2.18 -2.48 -13.56
N ALA A 204 1.11 -2.16 -14.28
CA ALA A 204 1.11 -2.20 -15.74
C ALA A 204 2.14 -1.25 -16.35
N THR A 205 2.67 -1.62 -17.51
CA THR A 205 3.64 -0.80 -18.25
C THR A 205 2.96 0.16 -19.24
N SER A 206 1.71 -0.16 -19.63
CA SER A 206 0.89 0.69 -20.50
C SER A 206 -0.55 0.78 -20.00
N LEU A 207 -1.23 1.87 -20.38
CA LEU A 207 -2.66 2.03 -20.10
C LEU A 207 -3.49 0.96 -20.82
N THR A 208 -3.07 0.56 -22.01
CA THR A 208 -3.74 -0.50 -22.81
C THR A 208 -3.73 -1.83 -22.07
N ASP A 209 -2.59 -2.22 -21.47
CA ASP A 209 -2.48 -3.46 -20.71
C ASP A 209 -3.27 -3.41 -19.42
N ALA A 210 -3.21 -2.28 -18.70
CA ALA A 210 -4.03 -2.10 -17.50
C ALA A 210 -5.53 -2.24 -17.79
N LEU A 211 -6.01 -1.59 -18.85
CA LEU A 211 -7.40 -1.65 -19.26
C LEU A 211 -7.79 -3.04 -19.78
N ALA A 212 -6.91 -3.75 -20.50
CA ALA A 212 -7.14 -5.11 -20.95
C ALA A 212 -7.37 -6.06 -19.77
N ILE A 213 -6.47 -6.03 -18.77
CA ILE A 213 -6.62 -6.85 -17.54
C ILE A 213 -7.95 -6.52 -16.84
N VAL A 214 -8.23 -5.24 -16.59
CA VAL A 214 -9.47 -4.82 -15.90
C VAL A 214 -10.72 -5.22 -16.72
N LYS A 215 -10.68 -5.09 -18.05
CA LYS A 215 -11.76 -5.54 -18.90
C LYS A 215 -11.98 -7.05 -18.77
N SER A 216 -10.91 -7.84 -18.82
CA SER A 216 -11.00 -9.30 -18.65
C SER A 216 -11.53 -9.71 -17.27
N MET A 217 -11.18 -8.95 -16.19
CA MET A 217 -11.76 -9.17 -14.86
C MET A 217 -13.27 -8.95 -14.79
N LEU A 218 -13.85 -8.11 -15.65
CA LEU A 218 -15.27 -7.74 -15.67
C LEU A 218 -16.11 -8.53 -16.70
N MET A 219 -15.47 -9.13 -17.71
CA MET A 219 -16.14 -9.91 -18.74
C MET A 219 -16.27 -11.37 -18.29
N MET A 220 -17.51 -11.77 -18.00
CA MET A 220 -17.89 -13.20 -17.85
C MET A 220 -18.12 -13.84 -19.21
#